data_55395d8113783829c96ba4fea959870d
#
_entry.id   55395d8113783829c96ba4fea959870d
#
_cell.length_a   1.000
_cell.length_b   1.000
_cell.length_c   1.000
_cell.angle_alpha   90.00
_cell.angle_beta   90.00
_cell.angle_gamma   90.00
#
_symmetry.space_group_name_H-M   'P 1'
#
loop_
_entity.id
_entity.type
_entity.pdbx_description
1 polymer ?
#
loop_
_entity_poly.entity_id
_entity_poly.type
_entity_poly.pdbx_seq_one_letter_code
_entity_poly.pdbx_strand_id
1 'polypeptide(L)'
;MGTALPAWPRQPVARRANPIVEGWYADPESRVFPTGPGGDGKPTYWIYPTYSAPYDRQLHLDAFSSPDLITWTKHPRILEAANVRWARRAMWAPTILHTGAWYYLIFSANDIQNDSQPGGLGVARSRRPEGPFEDVLGRPLIDTFHNGAQPIDPFVFEDGDGTIYLTYGGWRHCNIVRLAPDLSALRPFDDGTTFKEITPQGYVEGSWMLVKDGKYYFMWSEGGWTGPNYAVAYAVASSPLGPFARAGRILQQDPAVATGAGHHSVLRSPRSGRYYIVYHRRPLGQTDRNARVVCIDELRFTASGAIEPVVITTAGVERDPAGQVQAADYTITPL
;
A
#
# COMPACT_ATOMS: atom_id res chain seq x y z
N MET A 1 -8.13 -13.39 -26.88
CA MET A 1 -9.41 -13.56 -26.17
C MET A 1 -9.08 -13.54 -24.68
N GLY A 2 -9.36 -12.43 -23.98
CA GLY A 2 -9.11 -12.35 -22.54
C GLY A 2 -10.20 -13.12 -21.81
N THR A 3 -9.80 -14.16 -21.09
CA THR A 3 -10.69 -14.86 -20.16
C THR A 3 -11.22 -13.87 -19.13
N ALA A 4 -12.53 -13.78 -18.99
CA ALA A 4 -13.14 -13.01 -17.91
C ALA A 4 -12.67 -13.62 -16.58
N LEU A 5 -12.32 -12.77 -15.60
CA LEU A 5 -12.05 -13.23 -14.25
C LEU A 5 -13.24 -14.08 -13.76
N PRO A 6 -13.00 -15.17 -13.01
CA PRO A 6 -14.08 -15.95 -12.43
C PRO A 6 -15.00 -15.04 -11.62
N ALA A 7 -16.30 -15.32 -11.65
CA ALA A 7 -17.27 -14.57 -10.87
C ALA A 7 -16.93 -14.67 -9.37
N TRP A 8 -16.97 -13.54 -8.69
CA TRP A 8 -16.77 -13.50 -7.23
C TRP A 8 -17.89 -14.30 -6.56
N PRO A 9 -17.58 -15.26 -5.68
CA PRO A 9 -18.59 -15.98 -4.93
C PRO A 9 -19.37 -15.00 -4.05
N ARG A 10 -20.67 -14.86 -4.30
CA ARG A 10 -21.56 -14.00 -3.50
C ARG A 10 -21.65 -14.55 -2.07
N GLN A 11 -21.19 -13.79 -1.10
CA GLN A 11 -21.30 -14.13 0.31
C GLN A 11 -21.93 -12.99 1.11
N PRO A 12 -22.74 -13.30 2.15
CA PRO A 12 -23.37 -12.29 2.97
C PRO A 12 -22.32 -11.51 3.77
N VAL A 13 -22.54 -10.20 3.86
CA VAL A 13 -21.79 -9.20 4.60
C VAL A 13 -21.80 -9.54 6.09
N ALA A 14 -20.66 -9.52 6.72
CA ALA A 14 -20.23 -9.76 8.08
C ALA A 14 -19.51 -11.11 8.25
N ARG A 15 -18.24 -11.15 7.84
CA ARG A 15 -17.37 -12.29 8.15
C ARG A 15 -16.10 -11.80 8.84
N ARG A 16 -15.85 -12.38 10.01
CA ARG A 16 -14.49 -12.67 10.44
C ARG A 16 -13.92 -13.67 9.45
N ALA A 17 -13.35 -13.25 8.35
CA ALA A 17 -12.74 -14.14 7.39
C ALA A 17 -11.90 -13.37 6.38
N ASN A 18 -10.76 -13.92 6.04
CA ASN A 18 -10.02 -13.56 4.85
C ASN A 18 -10.64 -14.26 3.62
N PRO A 19 -10.86 -13.55 2.52
CA PRO A 19 -10.58 -12.12 2.26
C PRO A 19 -11.56 -11.19 2.99
N ILE A 20 -11.07 -9.98 3.35
CA ILE A 20 -11.83 -9.00 4.14
C ILE A 20 -12.78 -8.13 3.31
N VAL A 21 -12.59 -8.05 2.01
CA VAL A 21 -13.45 -7.31 1.07
C VAL A 21 -13.83 -8.22 -0.11
N GLU A 22 -15.00 -7.96 -0.68
CA GLU A 22 -15.45 -8.67 -1.88
C GLU A 22 -14.77 -8.11 -3.13
N GLY A 23 -14.43 -9.00 -4.07
CA GLY A 23 -13.84 -8.67 -5.36
C GLY A 23 -12.36 -9.05 -5.46
N TRP A 24 -11.83 -8.87 -6.65
CA TRP A 24 -10.43 -9.10 -6.95
C TRP A 24 -9.66 -7.80 -6.75
N TYR A 25 -8.85 -7.76 -5.70
CA TYR A 25 -8.05 -6.61 -5.33
C TYR A 25 -6.65 -7.04 -4.91
N ALA A 26 -5.67 -6.18 -5.17
CA ALA A 26 -4.27 -6.40 -4.87
C ALA A 26 -3.62 -5.14 -4.30
N ASP A 27 -2.36 -5.25 -3.91
CA ASP A 27 -1.48 -4.13 -3.58
C ASP A 27 -2.13 -3.15 -2.58
N PRO A 28 -2.63 -3.63 -1.43
CA PRO A 28 -3.43 -2.81 -0.52
C PRO A 28 -2.55 -1.85 0.27
N GLU A 29 -2.80 -0.57 0.16
CA GLU A 29 -2.35 0.43 1.12
C GLU A 29 -3.39 0.56 2.24
N SER A 30 -2.95 0.54 3.49
CA SER A 30 -3.84 0.68 4.65
C SER A 30 -3.45 1.85 5.54
N ARG A 31 -4.46 2.59 6.02
CA ARG A 31 -4.29 3.75 6.90
C ARG A 31 -5.39 3.79 7.97
N VAL A 32 -5.10 4.51 9.04
CA VAL A 32 -6.11 4.92 10.02
C VAL A 32 -6.23 6.42 9.97
N PHE A 33 -7.44 6.91 9.76
CA PHE A 33 -7.71 8.35 9.83
C PHE A 33 -8.63 8.67 11.02
N PRO A 34 -8.50 9.89 11.62
CA PRO A 34 -9.28 10.28 12.79
C PRO A 34 -10.75 10.51 12.48
N THR A 35 -11.15 10.37 11.22
CA THR A 35 -12.52 10.54 10.77
C THR A 35 -12.89 9.49 9.73
N GLY A 36 -14.14 9.05 9.75
CA GLY A 36 -14.71 8.16 8.76
C GLY A 36 -15.31 8.90 7.56
N PRO A 37 -16.09 8.18 6.72
CA PRO A 37 -16.78 8.75 5.58
C PRO A 37 -17.67 9.94 5.99
N GLY A 38 -17.60 11.02 5.20
CA GLY A 38 -18.36 12.22 5.49
C GLY A 38 -17.87 13.06 6.68
N GLY A 39 -16.74 12.69 7.29
CA GLY A 39 -16.12 13.47 8.37
C GLY A 39 -16.83 13.31 9.73
N ASP A 40 -17.24 12.10 10.09
CA ASP A 40 -17.98 11.79 11.31
C ASP A 40 -17.16 11.91 12.62
N GLY A 41 -15.88 12.24 12.53
CA GLY A 41 -14.96 12.40 13.66
C GLY A 41 -14.60 11.10 14.39
N LYS A 42 -14.88 9.93 13.78
CA LYS A 42 -14.56 8.63 14.36
C LYS A 42 -13.36 7.99 13.68
N PRO A 43 -12.41 7.44 14.46
CA PRO A 43 -11.28 6.70 13.91
C PRO A 43 -11.74 5.57 13.01
N THR A 44 -11.25 5.56 11.80
CA THR A 44 -11.68 4.63 10.76
C THR A 44 -10.47 4.05 10.05
N TYR A 45 -10.48 2.74 9.85
CA TYR A 45 -9.53 2.01 9.05
C TYR A 45 -9.88 2.14 7.58
N TRP A 46 -8.87 2.36 6.75
CA TRP A 46 -9.02 2.52 5.31
C TRP A 46 -8.10 1.59 4.55
N ILE A 47 -8.55 1.12 3.41
CA ILE A 47 -7.74 0.34 2.46
C ILE A 47 -7.96 0.91 1.07
N TYR A 48 -6.85 1.11 0.36
CA TYR A 48 -6.79 1.62 -1.01
C TYR A 48 -6.05 0.59 -1.87
N PRO A 49 -6.74 -0.34 -2.53
CA PRO A 49 -6.12 -1.38 -3.31
C PRO A 49 -6.12 -1.10 -4.80
N THR A 50 -5.32 -1.85 -5.53
CA THR A 50 -5.44 -2.01 -6.98
C THR A 50 -6.66 -2.86 -7.31
N TYR A 51 -7.51 -2.43 -8.24
CA TYR A 51 -8.51 -3.30 -8.86
C TYR A 51 -7.80 -4.37 -9.71
N SER A 52 -7.82 -5.63 -9.27
CA SER A 52 -7.05 -6.72 -9.88
C SER A 52 -7.79 -7.32 -11.07
N ALA A 53 -7.43 -6.88 -12.27
CA ALA A 53 -8.01 -7.24 -13.55
C ALA A 53 -6.93 -7.21 -14.65
N PRO A 54 -7.19 -7.59 -15.90
CA PRO A 54 -6.29 -7.28 -17.00
C PRO A 54 -5.98 -5.78 -17.09
N TYR A 55 -4.76 -5.42 -17.46
CA TYR A 55 -4.22 -4.07 -17.37
C TYR A 55 -5.06 -3.00 -18.08
N ASP A 56 -5.65 -3.35 -19.21
CA ASP A 56 -6.56 -2.50 -19.98
C ASP A 56 -7.90 -2.20 -19.27
N ARG A 57 -8.23 -2.97 -18.23
CA ARG A 57 -9.44 -2.82 -17.42
C ARG A 57 -9.19 -2.19 -16.06
N GLN A 58 -7.93 -1.99 -15.69
CA GLN A 58 -7.54 -1.31 -14.45
C GLN A 58 -7.61 0.21 -14.64
N LEU A 59 -8.82 0.73 -14.74
CA LEU A 59 -9.14 2.11 -15.13
C LEU A 59 -9.62 2.96 -13.95
N HIS A 60 -9.64 2.42 -12.75
CA HIS A 60 -10.08 3.12 -11.55
C HIS A 60 -9.44 2.54 -10.30
N LEU A 61 -9.46 3.34 -9.26
CA LEU A 61 -9.15 2.93 -7.89
C LEU A 61 -10.43 2.99 -7.06
N ASP A 62 -10.60 2.02 -6.18
CA ASP A 62 -11.64 1.98 -5.15
C ASP A 62 -11.00 2.17 -3.77
N ALA A 63 -11.81 2.51 -2.76
CA ALA A 63 -11.39 2.46 -1.37
C ALA A 63 -12.38 1.66 -0.53
N PHE A 64 -11.93 1.23 0.63
CA PHE A 64 -12.76 0.56 1.62
C PHE A 64 -12.52 1.18 2.99
N SER A 65 -13.58 1.35 3.78
CA SER A 65 -13.47 1.82 5.14
C SER A 65 -14.11 0.86 6.13
N SER A 66 -13.56 0.81 7.34
CA SER A 66 -14.08 -0.02 8.42
C SER A 66 -13.95 0.68 9.77
N PRO A 67 -14.97 0.66 10.62
CA PRO A 67 -14.87 1.15 11.99
C PRO A 67 -14.20 0.13 12.92
N ASP A 68 -14.02 -1.14 12.51
CA ASP A 68 -13.77 -2.26 13.39
C ASP A 68 -12.93 -3.42 12.82
N LEU A 69 -12.35 -3.26 11.63
CA LEU A 69 -11.57 -4.26 10.87
C LEU A 69 -12.38 -5.46 10.33
N ILE A 70 -13.68 -5.54 10.61
CA ILE A 70 -14.54 -6.67 10.21
C ILE A 70 -15.63 -6.22 9.25
N THR A 71 -16.21 -5.04 9.51
CA THR A 71 -17.31 -4.50 8.70
C THR A 71 -16.75 -3.49 7.71
N TRP A 72 -16.67 -3.85 6.44
CA TRP A 72 -16.07 -3.01 5.39
C TRP A 72 -17.14 -2.41 4.48
N THR A 73 -17.01 -1.10 4.24
CA THR A 73 -17.84 -0.34 3.30
C THR A 73 -17.00 0.02 2.09
N LYS A 74 -17.47 -0.33 0.90
CA LYS A 74 -16.82 0.02 -0.37
C LYS A 74 -17.16 1.45 -0.79
N HIS A 75 -16.14 2.21 -1.20
CA HIS A 75 -16.23 3.51 -1.86
C HIS A 75 -15.74 3.32 -3.31
N PRO A 76 -16.65 3.21 -4.28
CA PRO A 76 -16.27 2.87 -5.64
C PRO A 76 -15.71 4.08 -6.37
N ARG A 77 -14.74 3.85 -7.25
CA ARG A 77 -14.21 4.80 -8.23
C ARG A 77 -13.80 6.14 -7.63
N ILE A 78 -12.99 6.06 -6.55
CA ILE A 78 -12.47 7.27 -5.88
C ILE A 78 -11.58 8.10 -6.80
N LEU A 79 -10.95 7.46 -7.81
CA LEU A 79 -10.20 8.07 -8.90
C LEU A 79 -10.38 7.22 -10.17
N GLU A 80 -10.64 7.85 -11.31
CA GLU A 80 -10.80 7.18 -12.60
C GLU A 80 -9.78 7.67 -13.62
N ALA A 81 -9.26 6.78 -14.47
CA ALA A 81 -8.32 7.13 -15.55
C ALA A 81 -8.89 8.21 -16.48
N ALA A 82 -10.20 8.20 -16.70
CA ALA A 82 -10.87 9.22 -17.51
C ALA A 82 -10.71 10.66 -16.95
N ASN A 83 -10.47 10.78 -15.64
CA ASN A 83 -10.29 12.07 -14.95
C ASN A 83 -8.81 12.45 -14.76
N VAL A 84 -7.88 11.59 -15.23
CA VAL A 84 -6.43 11.82 -15.20
C VAL A 84 -5.93 12.00 -16.63
N ARG A 85 -5.45 13.18 -16.97
CA ARG A 85 -5.14 13.57 -18.37
C ARG A 85 -4.21 12.61 -19.10
N TRP A 86 -3.28 12.00 -18.38
CA TRP A 86 -2.22 11.16 -18.91
C TRP A 86 -2.42 9.66 -18.69
N ALA A 87 -3.25 9.23 -17.70
CA ALA A 87 -3.51 7.81 -17.42
C ALA A 87 -4.47 7.20 -18.46
N ARG A 88 -4.18 5.97 -18.88
CA ARG A 88 -4.97 5.24 -19.89
C ARG A 88 -5.29 3.80 -19.48
N ARG A 89 -4.50 3.22 -18.57
CA ARG A 89 -4.62 1.84 -18.10
C ARG A 89 -3.76 1.62 -16.85
N ALA A 90 -3.85 0.43 -16.27
CA ALA A 90 -2.92 -0.04 -15.24
C ALA A 90 -2.77 0.98 -14.08
N MET A 91 -3.90 1.43 -13.52
CA MET A 91 -3.90 2.23 -12.30
C MET A 91 -3.63 1.32 -11.12
N TRP A 92 -2.44 1.46 -10.49
CA TRP A 92 -1.93 0.50 -9.54
C TRP A 92 -1.45 1.11 -8.22
N ALA A 93 -1.41 0.22 -7.20
CA ALA A 93 -0.70 0.36 -5.94
C ALA A 93 -0.76 1.78 -5.38
N PRO A 94 -1.95 2.31 -5.10
CA PRO A 94 -2.07 3.65 -4.55
C PRO A 94 -1.53 3.69 -3.12
N THR A 95 -0.88 4.79 -2.75
CA THR A 95 -0.55 5.15 -1.38
C THR A 95 -1.20 6.48 -1.03
N ILE A 96 -1.46 6.73 0.26
CA ILE A 96 -2.20 7.93 0.65
C ILE A 96 -1.57 8.60 1.88
N LEU A 97 -1.51 9.93 1.87
CA LEU A 97 -1.07 10.76 2.99
C LEU A 97 -2.13 11.83 3.27
N HIS A 98 -2.47 12.00 4.55
CA HIS A 98 -3.28 13.13 5.00
C HIS A 98 -2.37 14.20 5.58
N THR A 99 -2.28 15.35 4.93
CA THR A 99 -1.51 16.49 5.43
C THR A 99 -2.25 17.80 5.20
N GLY A 100 -2.24 18.66 6.22
CA GLY A 100 -3.04 19.87 6.22
C GLY A 100 -4.54 19.56 6.11
N ALA A 101 -5.18 20.11 5.09
CA ALA A 101 -6.62 19.89 4.86
C ALA A 101 -6.91 18.91 3.71
N TRP A 102 -5.90 18.17 3.23
CA TRP A 102 -6.01 17.33 2.05
C TRP A 102 -5.56 15.89 2.31
N TYR A 103 -6.25 14.97 1.65
CA TYR A 103 -5.81 13.61 1.41
C TYR A 103 -5.15 13.56 0.04
N TYR A 104 -3.88 13.20 -0.02
CA TYR A 104 -3.12 13.05 -1.25
C TYR A 104 -2.96 11.57 -1.58
N LEU A 105 -3.38 11.19 -2.77
CA LEU A 105 -3.27 9.84 -3.30
C LEU A 105 -2.17 9.83 -4.37
N ILE A 106 -1.11 9.04 -4.15
CA ILE A 106 -0.08 8.80 -5.17
C ILE A 106 -0.33 7.41 -5.75
N PHE A 107 -0.29 7.28 -7.05
CA PHE A 107 -0.62 6.05 -7.76
C PHE A 107 0.25 5.86 -8.99
N SER A 108 0.40 4.61 -9.44
CA SER A 108 1.06 4.28 -10.70
C SER A 108 0.04 4.21 -11.83
N ALA A 109 0.44 4.56 -13.06
CA ALA A 109 -0.39 4.29 -14.24
C ALA A 109 0.45 4.06 -15.50
N ASN A 110 -0.20 3.36 -16.46
CA ASN A 110 0.25 3.04 -17.81
C ASN A 110 1.29 1.94 -17.95
N ASP A 111 1.90 1.44 -16.84
CA ASP A 111 2.88 0.35 -16.91
C ASP A 111 4.00 0.63 -17.93
N ILE A 112 4.75 1.70 -17.71
CA ILE A 112 5.85 2.07 -18.61
C ILE A 112 7.02 1.08 -18.52
N GLN A 113 7.56 0.70 -19.68
CA GLN A 113 8.65 -0.26 -19.80
C GLN A 113 9.98 0.43 -20.21
N ASN A 114 9.92 1.72 -20.51
CA ASN A 114 11.06 2.60 -20.81
C ASN A 114 10.62 4.07 -20.80
N ASP A 115 11.60 4.99 -20.82
CA ASP A 115 11.40 6.44 -20.72
C ASP A 115 10.68 7.08 -21.90
N SER A 116 10.49 6.37 -23.01
CA SER A 116 9.74 6.89 -24.17
C SER A 116 8.23 6.70 -24.06
N GLN A 117 7.77 5.88 -23.10
CA GLN A 117 6.36 5.60 -22.89
C GLN A 117 5.74 6.60 -21.90
N PRO A 118 4.55 7.15 -22.17
CA PRO A 118 3.86 8.03 -21.25
C PRO A 118 3.27 7.26 -20.07
N GLY A 119 3.59 7.68 -18.84
CA GLY A 119 3.07 7.05 -17.61
C GLY A 119 3.98 7.33 -16.42
N GLY A 120 3.83 6.55 -15.37
CA GLY A 120 4.60 6.65 -14.13
C GLY A 120 3.74 6.94 -12.91
N LEU A 121 4.26 7.73 -11.96
CA LEU A 121 3.60 8.05 -10.70
C LEU A 121 2.84 9.37 -10.78
N GLY A 122 1.55 9.36 -10.45
CA GLY A 122 0.68 10.54 -10.39
C GLY A 122 0.32 10.94 -8.98
N VAL A 123 -0.13 12.19 -8.82
CA VAL A 123 -0.62 12.75 -7.56
C VAL A 123 -2.03 13.26 -7.75
N ALA A 124 -2.96 12.76 -6.94
CA ALA A 124 -4.33 13.26 -6.86
C ALA A 124 -4.64 13.68 -5.42
N ARG A 125 -5.65 14.53 -5.21
CA ARG A 125 -6.04 14.97 -3.87
C ARG A 125 -7.54 15.04 -3.70
N SER A 126 -7.98 14.94 -2.45
CA SER A 126 -9.38 15.13 -2.04
C SER A 126 -9.47 15.77 -0.66
N ARG A 127 -10.60 16.39 -0.34
CA ARG A 127 -10.93 16.85 1.02
C ARG A 127 -11.40 15.72 1.93
N ARG A 128 -11.68 14.55 1.36
CA ARG A 128 -12.24 13.40 2.07
C ARG A 128 -11.48 12.12 1.70
N PRO A 129 -11.32 11.19 2.64
CA PRO A 129 -10.60 9.95 2.40
C PRO A 129 -11.29 9.04 1.36
N GLU A 130 -12.63 9.12 1.24
CA GLU A 130 -13.40 8.41 0.22
C GLU A 130 -13.41 9.07 -1.16
N GLY A 131 -12.72 10.21 -1.34
CA GLY A 131 -12.72 10.95 -2.59
C GLY A 131 -14.00 11.79 -2.80
N PRO A 132 -14.33 12.16 -4.07
CA PRO A 132 -13.53 11.88 -5.26
C PRO A 132 -12.17 12.59 -5.20
N PHE A 133 -11.15 11.97 -5.81
CA PHE A 133 -9.82 12.55 -5.96
C PHE A 133 -9.67 13.23 -7.32
N GLU A 134 -8.94 14.34 -7.33
CA GLU A 134 -8.65 15.15 -8.51
C GLU A 134 -7.15 15.13 -8.82
N ASP A 135 -6.78 14.94 -10.10
CA ASP A 135 -5.39 14.99 -10.56
C ASP A 135 -4.80 16.38 -10.28
N VAL A 136 -3.71 16.44 -9.51
CA VAL A 136 -3.09 17.70 -9.08
C VAL A 136 -2.25 18.33 -10.19
N LEU A 137 -1.49 17.51 -10.94
CA LEU A 137 -0.43 17.98 -11.82
C LEU A 137 -0.83 17.98 -13.29
N GLY A 138 -1.81 17.17 -13.69
CA GLY A 138 -2.16 16.94 -15.09
C GLY A 138 -1.06 16.22 -15.90
N ARG A 139 -0.03 15.72 -15.20
CA ARG A 139 1.11 14.94 -15.70
C ARG A 139 1.65 14.06 -14.57
N PRO A 140 2.45 13.03 -14.85
CA PRO A 140 3.14 12.31 -13.79
C PRO A 140 4.08 13.21 -12.97
N LEU A 141 4.24 12.88 -11.70
CA LEU A 141 5.28 13.44 -10.82
C LEU A 141 6.65 12.82 -11.15
N ILE A 142 6.66 11.52 -11.43
CA ILE A 142 7.85 10.75 -11.85
C ILE A 142 7.43 9.95 -13.08
N ASP A 143 8.04 10.21 -14.22
CA ASP A 143 7.67 9.67 -15.54
C ASP A 143 8.81 8.91 -16.24
N THR A 144 9.96 8.79 -15.58
CA THR A 144 11.16 8.15 -16.10
C THR A 144 11.79 7.20 -15.08
N PHE A 145 12.65 6.32 -15.57
CA PHE A 145 13.44 5.43 -14.73
C PHE A 145 14.60 6.19 -14.09
N HIS A 146 14.76 6.03 -12.78
CA HIS A 146 15.93 6.51 -12.05
C HIS A 146 16.57 5.32 -11.32
N ASN A 147 17.90 5.23 -11.37
CA ASN A 147 18.66 4.12 -10.78
C ASN A 147 18.12 2.73 -11.18
N GLY A 148 17.53 2.60 -12.40
CA GLY A 148 16.95 1.35 -12.89
C GLY A 148 15.55 1.02 -12.37
N ALA A 149 14.98 1.81 -11.47
CA ALA A 149 13.66 1.56 -10.90
C ALA A 149 12.55 1.97 -11.88
N GLN A 150 11.68 1.02 -12.23
CA GLN A 150 10.40 1.33 -12.87
C GLN A 150 9.57 2.21 -11.92
N PRO A 151 8.95 3.32 -12.38
CA PRO A 151 8.15 4.18 -11.51
C PRO A 151 6.78 3.57 -11.22
N ILE A 152 6.77 2.60 -10.31
CA ILE A 152 5.58 1.91 -9.79
C ILE A 152 5.67 1.75 -8.27
N ASP A 153 4.60 1.31 -7.65
CA ASP A 153 4.50 0.93 -6.24
C ASP A 153 4.99 2.01 -5.27
N PRO A 154 4.39 3.21 -5.34
CA PRO A 154 4.75 4.29 -4.44
C PRO A 154 4.31 3.99 -3.00
N PHE A 155 5.13 4.41 -2.05
CA PHE A 155 4.75 4.51 -0.64
C PHE A 155 5.18 5.86 -0.08
N VAL A 156 4.22 6.66 0.40
CA VAL A 156 4.45 8.00 0.97
C VAL A 156 4.31 8.00 2.48
N PHE A 157 5.23 8.68 3.16
CA PHE A 157 5.13 8.91 4.61
C PHE A 157 5.75 10.26 4.98
N GLU A 158 5.28 10.82 6.10
CA GLU A 158 5.87 11.98 6.75
C GLU A 158 6.71 11.49 7.92
N ASP A 159 7.96 11.91 8.00
CA ASP A 159 8.89 11.56 9.08
C ASP A 159 8.71 12.49 10.29
N GLY A 160 9.29 12.12 11.43
CA GLY A 160 9.14 12.87 12.69
C GLY A 160 9.63 14.31 12.66
N ASP A 161 10.47 14.66 11.70
CA ASP A 161 10.94 16.03 11.47
C ASP A 161 10.04 16.83 10.48
N GLY A 162 8.94 16.22 10.00
CA GLY A 162 8.02 16.81 9.02
C GLY A 162 8.48 16.65 7.56
N THR A 163 9.57 15.95 7.31
CA THR A 163 10.01 15.65 5.94
C THR A 163 9.09 14.59 5.32
N ILE A 164 8.53 14.90 4.16
CA ILE A 164 7.72 13.93 3.41
C ILE A 164 8.61 13.17 2.44
N TYR A 165 8.63 11.85 2.61
CA TYR A 165 9.36 10.93 1.75
C TYR A 165 8.40 10.11 0.89
N LEU A 166 8.87 9.76 -0.30
CA LEU A 166 8.24 8.78 -1.18
C LEU A 166 9.28 7.71 -1.53
N THR A 167 8.99 6.45 -1.22
CA THR A 167 9.72 5.32 -1.78
C THR A 167 8.93 4.75 -2.95
N TYR A 168 9.62 4.23 -3.96
CA TYR A 168 8.98 3.61 -5.12
C TYR A 168 9.97 2.74 -5.88
N GLY A 169 9.46 1.81 -6.65
CA GLY A 169 10.26 1.14 -7.66
C GLY A 169 9.86 -0.32 -7.89
N GLY A 170 9.88 -0.67 -9.16
CA GLY A 170 9.87 -2.05 -9.64
C GLY A 170 11.24 -2.46 -10.18
N TRP A 171 11.26 -3.61 -10.88
CA TRP A 171 12.44 -4.16 -11.55
C TRP A 171 13.66 -4.35 -10.65
N ARG A 172 13.43 -4.63 -9.36
CA ARG A 172 14.45 -4.90 -8.34
C ARG A 172 15.27 -3.68 -7.93
N HIS A 173 14.75 -2.49 -8.16
CA HIS A 173 15.35 -1.24 -7.73
C HIS A 173 14.35 -0.41 -6.93
N CYS A 174 14.79 0.21 -5.86
CA CYS A 174 13.99 1.07 -4.99
C CYS A 174 14.66 2.42 -4.81
N ASN A 175 13.94 3.47 -5.13
CA ASN A 175 14.35 4.83 -4.83
C ASN A 175 13.61 5.40 -3.63
N ILE A 176 14.24 6.33 -2.93
CA ILE A 176 13.62 7.27 -2.02
C ILE A 176 13.84 8.71 -2.52
N VAL A 177 12.79 9.52 -2.46
CA VAL A 177 12.82 10.96 -2.79
C VAL A 177 12.17 11.76 -1.68
N ARG A 178 12.50 13.05 -1.58
CA ARG A 178 11.78 14.03 -0.75
C ARG A 178 10.70 14.71 -1.57
N LEU A 179 9.55 15.00 -0.95
CA LEU A 179 8.45 15.72 -1.57
C LEU A 179 8.29 17.13 -0.99
N ALA A 180 7.73 18.04 -1.79
CA ALA A 180 7.19 19.28 -1.28
C ALA A 180 5.99 19.01 -0.34
N PRO A 181 5.68 19.92 0.63
CA PRO A 181 4.57 19.71 1.58
C PRO A 181 3.20 19.50 0.94
N ASP A 182 3.00 20.00 -0.27
CA ASP A 182 1.77 19.83 -1.07
C ASP A 182 1.88 18.68 -2.09
N LEU A 183 2.91 17.86 -2.00
CA LEU A 183 3.23 16.73 -2.84
C LEU A 183 3.31 17.04 -4.35
N SER A 184 3.36 18.31 -4.73
CA SER A 184 3.35 18.75 -6.14
C SER A 184 4.70 18.66 -6.84
N ALA A 185 5.80 18.49 -6.09
CA ALA A 185 7.17 18.49 -6.62
C ALA A 185 8.13 17.67 -5.77
N LEU A 186 9.20 17.20 -6.41
CA LEU A 186 10.36 16.62 -5.73
C LEU A 186 11.22 17.72 -5.11
N ARG A 187 11.90 17.38 -4.00
CA ARG A 187 12.87 18.24 -3.33
C ARG A 187 14.22 17.54 -3.28
N PRO A 188 15.32 18.23 -3.59
CA PRO A 188 16.65 17.62 -3.46
C PRO A 188 16.98 17.33 -1.99
N PHE A 189 17.82 16.34 -1.78
CA PHE A 189 18.52 16.11 -0.52
C PHE A 189 19.61 17.18 -0.32
N ASP A 190 20.17 17.24 0.88
CA ASP A 190 21.17 18.26 1.26
C ASP A 190 22.48 18.14 0.46
N ASP A 191 22.74 16.98 -0.12
CA ASP A 191 23.86 16.74 -1.04
C ASP A 191 23.54 17.10 -2.51
N GLY A 192 22.36 17.68 -2.76
CA GLY A 192 21.90 18.11 -4.08
C GLY A 192 21.29 16.97 -4.94
N THR A 193 21.33 15.72 -4.50
CA THR A 193 20.68 14.62 -5.22
C THR A 193 19.17 14.66 -5.05
N THR A 194 18.41 14.22 -6.07
CA THR A 194 16.93 14.10 -5.97
C THR A 194 16.49 12.68 -5.74
N PHE A 195 17.19 11.70 -6.30
CA PHE A 195 16.87 10.28 -6.21
C PHE A 195 18.00 9.55 -5.51
N LYS A 196 17.68 8.88 -4.39
CA LYS A 196 18.62 8.00 -3.70
C LYS A 196 18.15 6.56 -3.84
N GLU A 197 19.03 5.68 -4.29
CA GLU A 197 18.75 4.26 -4.31
C GLU A 197 18.92 3.67 -2.90
N ILE A 198 17.89 2.96 -2.42
CA ILE A 198 17.87 2.29 -1.11
C ILE A 198 17.59 0.80 -1.22
N THR A 199 17.79 0.21 -2.35
CA THR A 199 17.49 -1.19 -2.70
C THR A 199 18.15 -2.18 -1.72
N PRO A 200 17.40 -2.92 -0.89
CA PRO A 200 17.96 -3.99 -0.08
C PRO A 200 18.11 -5.29 -0.90
N GLN A 201 18.88 -6.23 -0.35
CA GLN A 201 19.04 -7.54 -0.97
C GLN A 201 17.70 -8.27 -1.10
N GLY A 202 17.40 -8.75 -2.31
CA GLY A 202 16.19 -9.51 -2.62
C GLY A 202 14.97 -8.65 -2.96
N TYR A 203 15.09 -7.34 -2.95
CA TYR A 203 14.02 -6.42 -3.36
C TYR A 203 13.52 -6.73 -4.78
N VAL A 204 12.22 -6.73 -4.95
CA VAL A 204 11.58 -6.79 -6.27
C VAL A 204 10.70 -5.57 -6.51
N GLU A 205 9.79 -5.25 -5.57
CA GLU A 205 8.82 -4.17 -5.65
C GLU A 205 8.09 -3.96 -4.31
N GLY A 206 7.09 -3.08 -4.25
CA GLY A 206 6.14 -2.95 -3.14
C GLY A 206 6.80 -2.54 -1.83
N SER A 207 7.59 -1.46 -1.85
CA SER A 207 8.24 -0.91 -0.66
C SER A 207 7.23 -0.32 0.33
N TRP A 208 7.47 -0.53 1.61
CA TRP A 208 6.68 0.04 2.70
C TRP A 208 7.55 0.26 3.93
N MET A 209 7.28 1.29 4.73
CA MET A 209 8.09 1.62 5.90
C MET A 209 7.25 1.87 7.14
N LEU A 210 7.60 1.19 8.24
CA LEU A 210 7.07 1.43 9.57
C LEU A 210 8.15 2.09 10.41
N VAL A 211 7.80 3.15 11.13
CA VAL A 211 8.66 3.67 12.19
C VAL A 211 8.12 3.21 13.55
N LYS A 212 8.99 2.58 14.32
CA LYS A 212 8.66 2.06 15.65
C LYS A 212 9.88 2.17 16.57
N ASP A 213 9.69 2.77 17.76
CA ASP A 213 10.73 2.93 18.76
C ASP A 213 12.03 3.58 18.20
N GLY A 214 11.88 4.61 17.35
CA GLY A 214 12.99 5.33 16.70
C GLY A 214 13.74 4.52 15.63
N LYS A 215 13.20 3.41 15.18
CA LYS A 215 13.77 2.56 14.13
C LYS A 215 12.84 2.49 12.92
N TYR A 216 13.45 2.43 11.75
CA TYR A 216 12.79 2.30 10.46
C TYR A 216 12.78 0.82 10.05
N TYR A 217 11.60 0.22 10.01
CA TYR A 217 11.36 -1.12 9.49
C TYR A 217 10.98 -1.01 8.02
N PHE A 218 11.95 -1.16 7.16
CA PHE A 218 11.72 -1.14 5.72
C PHE A 218 11.32 -2.53 5.25
N MET A 219 10.18 -2.64 4.60
CA MET A 219 9.58 -3.88 4.13
C MET A 219 9.38 -3.81 2.61
N TRP A 220 9.47 -4.96 1.93
CA TRP A 220 9.33 -5.04 0.47
C TRP A 220 8.89 -6.42 0.03
N SER A 221 8.43 -6.53 -1.23
CA SER A 221 8.10 -7.80 -1.84
C SER A 221 9.32 -8.44 -2.49
N GLU A 222 9.46 -9.76 -2.25
CA GLU A 222 10.43 -10.66 -2.89
C GLU A 222 9.69 -11.65 -3.80
N GLY A 223 10.39 -12.21 -4.78
CA GLY A 223 9.84 -13.18 -5.72
C GLY A 223 8.98 -12.54 -6.80
N GLY A 224 8.37 -13.36 -7.64
CA GLY A 224 7.51 -12.86 -8.72
C GLY A 224 6.04 -12.80 -8.30
N TRP A 225 5.37 -11.68 -8.50
CA TRP A 225 3.96 -11.48 -8.11
C TRP A 225 2.97 -12.46 -8.77
N THR A 226 3.36 -13.06 -9.89
CA THR A 226 2.55 -14.08 -10.58
C THR A 226 2.75 -15.48 -10.03
N GLY A 227 3.81 -15.69 -9.23
CA GLY A 227 4.21 -16.99 -8.73
C GLY A 227 3.83 -17.24 -7.27
N PRO A 228 3.99 -18.49 -6.82
CA PRO A 228 3.72 -18.86 -5.42
C PRO A 228 4.79 -18.34 -4.45
N ASN A 229 5.98 -18.00 -4.95
CA ASN A 229 7.12 -17.53 -4.16
C ASN A 229 7.09 -16.01 -3.85
N TYR A 230 6.01 -15.33 -4.21
CA TYR A 230 5.80 -13.94 -3.80
C TYR A 230 5.69 -13.87 -2.28
N ALA A 231 6.44 -12.98 -1.66
CA ALA A 231 6.64 -12.97 -0.22
C ALA A 231 7.02 -11.55 0.24
N VAL A 232 7.01 -11.28 1.54
CA VAL A 232 7.48 -10.02 2.11
C VAL A 232 8.70 -10.26 2.99
N ALA A 233 9.74 -9.47 2.78
CA ALA A 233 10.93 -9.39 3.62
C ALA A 233 11.07 -8.03 4.27
N TYR A 234 11.97 -7.90 5.24
CA TYR A 234 12.22 -6.64 5.92
C TYR A 234 13.67 -6.44 6.32
N ALA A 235 14.00 -5.19 6.61
CA ALA A 235 15.24 -4.73 7.23
C ALA A 235 14.93 -3.69 8.30
N VAL A 236 15.89 -3.41 9.18
CA VAL A 236 15.76 -2.36 10.20
C VAL A 236 16.97 -1.43 10.12
N ALA A 237 16.71 -0.13 10.14
CA ALA A 237 17.73 0.91 10.12
C ALA A 237 17.40 2.02 11.14
N SER A 238 18.37 2.91 11.39
CA SER A 238 18.20 4.11 12.22
C SER A 238 17.82 5.36 11.39
N SER A 239 17.69 5.21 10.08
CA SER A 239 17.40 6.31 9.15
C SER A 239 16.49 5.79 8.02
N PRO A 240 15.59 6.62 7.47
CA PRO A 240 14.79 6.27 6.30
C PRO A 240 15.63 6.05 5.04
N LEU A 241 16.87 6.50 5.06
CA LEU A 241 17.83 6.33 3.96
C LEU A 241 18.67 5.05 4.07
N GLY A 242 18.46 4.26 5.11
CA GLY A 242 19.23 3.06 5.40
C GLY A 242 20.58 3.33 6.11
N PRO A 243 21.60 2.48 5.96
CA PRO A 243 21.60 1.28 5.10
C PRO A 243 20.64 0.18 5.58
N PHE A 244 20.04 -0.55 4.65
CA PHE A 244 19.09 -1.62 4.93
C PHE A 244 19.71 -3.00 4.71
N ALA A 245 20.07 -3.67 5.81
CA ALA A 245 20.51 -5.05 5.80
C ALA A 245 19.30 -5.97 6.02
N ARG A 246 19.02 -6.87 5.07
CA ARG A 246 17.90 -7.79 5.13
C ARG A 246 17.93 -8.62 6.42
N ALA A 247 16.87 -8.50 7.22
CA ALA A 247 16.74 -9.21 8.51
C ALA A 247 16.03 -10.57 8.36
N GLY A 248 15.02 -10.66 7.47
CA GLY A 248 14.30 -11.92 7.27
C GLY A 248 13.07 -11.76 6.38
N ARG A 249 12.37 -12.88 6.19
CA ARG A 249 11.07 -12.93 5.54
C ARG A 249 9.98 -12.99 6.61
N ILE A 250 8.93 -12.19 6.44
CA ILE A 250 7.84 -12.06 7.42
C ILE A 250 6.50 -12.57 6.89
N LEU A 251 6.28 -12.54 5.57
CA LEU A 251 5.06 -13.05 4.95
C LEU A 251 5.43 -13.94 3.78
N GLN A 252 4.77 -15.09 3.67
CA GLN A 252 4.89 -16.00 2.55
C GLN A 252 3.63 -16.85 2.41
N GLN A 253 3.51 -17.58 1.31
CA GLN A 253 2.43 -18.52 1.12
C GLN A 253 2.40 -19.60 2.21
N ASP A 254 1.18 -20.10 2.48
CA ASP A 254 0.92 -21.40 3.09
C ASP A 254 0.12 -22.22 2.07
N PRO A 255 0.68 -23.31 1.50
CA PRO A 255 -0.01 -24.12 0.49
C PRO A 255 -1.34 -24.72 0.95
N ALA A 256 -1.61 -24.78 2.26
CA ALA A 256 -2.88 -25.22 2.82
C ALA A 256 -3.93 -24.09 2.89
N VAL A 257 -3.50 -22.83 2.74
CA VAL A 257 -4.37 -21.65 2.91
C VAL A 257 -4.48 -20.82 1.65
N ALA A 258 -3.33 -20.42 1.07
CA ALA A 258 -3.27 -19.58 -0.12
C ALA A 258 -1.85 -19.52 -0.69
N THR A 259 -1.71 -19.07 -1.93
CA THR A 259 -0.42 -18.86 -2.60
C THR A 259 -0.17 -17.38 -2.89
N GLY A 260 1.09 -17.03 -3.22
CA GLY A 260 1.46 -15.71 -3.72
C GLY A 260 1.09 -14.56 -2.77
N ALA A 261 1.36 -14.74 -1.47
CA ALA A 261 1.11 -13.71 -0.46
C ALA A 261 2.23 -12.66 -0.48
N GLY A 262 1.88 -11.40 -0.75
CA GLY A 262 2.85 -10.30 -0.84
C GLY A 262 2.18 -8.96 -1.03
N HIS A 263 2.95 -7.96 -1.38
CA HIS A 263 2.60 -6.55 -1.54
C HIS A 263 1.61 -6.09 -0.46
N HIS A 264 2.14 -5.49 0.56
CA HIS A 264 1.47 -5.29 1.84
C HIS A 264 1.53 -3.84 2.30
N SER A 265 0.76 -3.58 3.31
CA SER A 265 0.89 -2.44 4.21
C SER A 265 0.70 -2.89 5.66
N VAL A 266 1.03 -2.04 6.61
CA VAL A 266 0.83 -2.32 8.03
C VAL A 266 -0.04 -1.23 8.63
N LEU A 267 -0.97 -1.59 9.50
CA LEU A 267 -1.70 -0.66 10.32
C LEU A 267 -1.57 -1.01 11.81
N ARG A 268 -1.63 0.00 12.64
CA ARG A 268 -1.72 -0.15 14.09
C ARG A 268 -3.10 0.28 14.54
N SER A 269 -3.76 -0.55 15.33
CA SER A 269 -5.02 -0.14 15.94
C SER A 269 -4.78 0.99 16.95
N PRO A 270 -5.44 2.13 16.82
CA PRO A 270 -5.35 3.19 17.81
C PRO A 270 -6.10 2.86 19.11
N ARG A 271 -6.85 1.75 19.13
CA ARG A 271 -7.64 1.30 20.29
C ARG A 271 -6.93 0.22 21.08
N SER A 272 -6.42 -0.81 20.38
CA SER A 272 -5.74 -1.95 21.02
C SER A 272 -4.22 -1.84 21.01
N GLY A 273 -3.64 -0.94 20.22
CA GLY A 273 -2.21 -0.85 19.98
C GLY A 273 -1.61 -2.02 19.17
N ARG A 274 -2.45 -2.98 18.75
CA ARG A 274 -2.01 -4.13 17.96
C ARG A 274 -1.66 -3.72 16.55
N TYR A 275 -0.70 -4.44 15.97
CA TYR A 275 -0.31 -4.28 14.57
C TYR A 275 -0.94 -5.36 13.71
N TYR A 276 -1.29 -4.98 12.49
CA TYR A 276 -1.88 -5.87 11.50
C TYR A 276 -1.19 -5.65 10.16
N ILE A 277 -0.96 -6.74 9.43
CA ILE A 277 -0.50 -6.70 8.05
C ILE A 277 -1.70 -6.87 7.12
N VAL A 278 -1.88 -5.94 6.20
CA VAL A 278 -2.87 -6.02 5.12
C VAL A 278 -2.10 -6.33 3.84
N TYR A 279 -2.48 -7.36 3.13
CA TYR A 279 -1.71 -7.89 2.01
C TYR A 279 -2.63 -8.54 0.97
N HIS A 280 -2.15 -8.79 -0.22
CA HIS A 280 -2.88 -9.64 -1.13
C HIS A 280 -2.34 -11.07 -1.16
N ARG A 281 -3.21 -12.00 -1.53
CA ARG A 281 -2.88 -13.39 -1.80
C ARG A 281 -3.78 -13.97 -2.87
N ARG A 282 -3.40 -15.11 -3.42
CA ARG A 282 -4.23 -15.86 -4.39
C ARG A 282 -4.89 -17.04 -3.67
N PRO A 283 -6.25 -17.15 -3.71
CA PRO A 283 -6.97 -18.29 -3.14
C PRO A 283 -6.52 -19.61 -3.77
N LEU A 284 -6.61 -20.69 -3.02
CA LEU A 284 -6.29 -22.02 -3.52
C LEU A 284 -7.17 -22.37 -4.75
N GLY A 285 -6.55 -23.04 -5.73
CA GLY A 285 -7.21 -23.42 -6.98
C GLY A 285 -7.31 -22.32 -8.02
N GLN A 286 -6.96 -21.07 -7.69
CA GLN A 286 -6.90 -20.00 -8.66
C GLN A 286 -5.56 -19.99 -9.39
N THR A 287 -5.62 -19.97 -10.73
CA THR A 287 -4.45 -19.95 -11.62
C THR A 287 -4.30 -18.62 -12.39
N ASP A 288 -5.36 -17.81 -12.45
CA ASP A 288 -5.29 -16.47 -13.02
C ASP A 288 -4.43 -15.58 -12.13
N ARG A 289 -3.44 -14.93 -12.74
CA ARG A 289 -2.52 -14.02 -12.03
C ARG A 289 -3.22 -12.83 -11.38
N ASN A 290 -4.38 -12.42 -11.91
CA ASN A 290 -5.18 -11.33 -11.37
C ASN A 290 -6.20 -11.79 -10.33
N ALA A 291 -6.36 -13.08 -10.08
CA ALA A 291 -7.25 -13.58 -9.03
C ALA A 291 -6.61 -13.38 -7.65
N ARG A 292 -6.39 -12.12 -7.27
CA ARG A 292 -5.81 -11.71 -5.99
C ARG A 292 -6.90 -11.12 -5.09
N VAL A 293 -6.81 -11.39 -3.80
CA VAL A 293 -7.77 -10.96 -2.79
C VAL A 293 -7.04 -10.29 -1.63
N VAL A 294 -7.66 -9.27 -1.02
CA VAL A 294 -7.09 -8.57 0.13
C VAL A 294 -7.42 -9.30 1.42
N CYS A 295 -6.38 -9.51 2.22
CA CYS A 295 -6.44 -10.20 3.50
C CYS A 295 -5.78 -9.38 4.60
N ILE A 296 -6.11 -9.70 5.86
CA ILE A 296 -5.53 -9.10 7.05
C ILE A 296 -5.21 -10.18 8.07
N ASP A 297 -4.01 -10.14 8.63
CA ASP A 297 -3.60 -10.97 9.75
C ASP A 297 -2.79 -10.16 10.78
N GLU A 298 -2.59 -10.68 11.97
CA GLU A 298 -1.85 -9.99 13.03
C GLU A 298 -0.35 -9.97 12.71
N LEU A 299 0.29 -8.81 12.91
CA LEU A 299 1.74 -8.64 12.84
C LEU A 299 2.28 -8.45 14.25
N ARG A 300 3.22 -9.30 14.64
CA ARG A 300 3.78 -9.34 15.98
C ARG A 300 5.26 -9.01 15.99
N PHE A 301 5.70 -8.49 17.12
CA PHE A 301 7.10 -8.21 17.38
C PHE A 301 7.59 -9.04 18.57
N THR A 302 8.81 -9.55 18.46
CA THR A 302 9.51 -10.14 19.61
C THR A 302 9.91 -9.05 20.62
N ALA A 303 10.33 -9.44 21.82
CA ALA A 303 10.86 -8.51 22.81
C ALA A 303 12.10 -7.75 22.34
N SER A 304 12.86 -8.29 21.37
CA SER A 304 14.02 -7.61 20.76
C SER A 304 13.64 -6.66 19.62
N GLY A 305 12.35 -6.58 19.26
CA GLY A 305 11.84 -5.75 18.17
C GLY A 305 11.93 -6.41 16.78
N ALA A 306 12.29 -7.67 16.66
CA ALA A 306 12.19 -8.37 15.39
C ALA A 306 10.71 -8.64 15.03
N ILE A 307 10.37 -8.59 13.74
CA ILE A 307 9.05 -8.99 13.28
C ILE A 307 8.96 -10.51 13.25
N GLU A 308 7.94 -11.07 13.89
CA GLU A 308 7.65 -12.51 13.83
C GLU A 308 7.08 -12.89 12.46
N PRO A 309 7.37 -14.12 11.96
CA PRO A 309 6.72 -14.60 10.75
C PRO A 309 5.19 -14.59 10.89
N VAL A 310 4.52 -13.99 9.93
CA VAL A 310 3.06 -13.88 9.89
C VAL A 310 2.45 -15.26 9.58
N VAL A 311 1.49 -15.66 10.37
CA VAL A 311 0.66 -16.83 10.08
C VAL A 311 -0.53 -16.37 9.25
N ILE A 312 -0.57 -16.72 7.97
CA ILE A 312 -1.70 -16.40 7.12
C ILE A 312 -2.90 -17.29 7.48
N THR A 313 -4.08 -16.69 7.62
CA THR A 313 -5.28 -17.39 8.09
C THR A 313 -6.46 -17.24 7.13
N THR A 314 -7.41 -18.16 7.22
CA THR A 314 -8.74 -18.00 6.60
C THR A 314 -9.70 -17.23 7.52
N ALA A 315 -9.41 -17.18 8.81
CA ALA A 315 -10.27 -16.54 9.81
C ALA A 315 -10.11 -15.00 9.84
N GLY A 316 -8.96 -14.48 9.39
CA GLY A 316 -8.66 -13.05 9.53
C GLY A 316 -8.45 -12.65 10.99
N VAL A 317 -8.79 -11.39 11.29
CA VAL A 317 -8.59 -10.82 12.63
C VAL A 317 -9.90 -10.69 13.40
N GLU A 318 -9.77 -10.52 14.71
CA GLU A 318 -10.92 -10.20 15.55
C GLU A 318 -11.38 -8.75 15.38
N ARG A 319 -12.63 -8.49 15.75
CA ARG A 319 -13.16 -7.14 15.83
C ARG A 319 -12.28 -6.29 16.72
N ASP A 320 -11.79 -5.18 16.18
CA ASP A 320 -11.06 -4.22 17.00
C ASP A 320 -11.99 -3.62 18.04
N PRO A 321 -11.63 -3.66 19.34
CA PRO A 321 -12.54 -3.28 20.40
C PRO A 321 -12.96 -1.80 20.29
N ALA A 322 -14.22 -1.50 20.58
CA ALA A 322 -14.65 -0.14 20.77
C ALA A 322 -13.99 0.45 22.03
N GLY A 323 -13.33 1.60 21.91
CA GLY A 323 -12.65 2.26 23.03
C GLY A 323 -12.36 3.72 22.74
N GLN A 324 -11.98 4.46 23.79
CA GLN A 324 -11.46 5.82 23.61
C GLN A 324 -10.08 5.75 22.97
N VAL A 325 -9.84 6.63 22.02
CA VAL A 325 -8.61 6.75 21.26
C VAL A 325 -7.88 8.00 21.69
N GLN A 326 -6.58 7.92 21.93
CA GLN A 326 -5.75 9.10 22.15
C GLN A 326 -5.32 9.67 20.80
N ALA A 327 -5.33 10.98 20.64
CA ALA A 327 -5.05 11.66 19.36
C ALA A 327 -3.68 11.31 18.75
N ALA A 328 -2.71 10.93 19.58
CA ALA A 328 -1.37 10.50 19.16
C ALA A 328 -1.33 9.12 18.46
N ASP A 329 -2.43 8.34 18.52
CA ASP A 329 -2.45 6.95 18.03
C ASP A 329 -2.81 6.81 16.55
N TYR A 330 -3.06 7.91 15.83
CA TYR A 330 -3.48 7.87 14.41
C TYR A 330 -2.32 7.81 13.43
N THR A 331 -1.12 8.12 13.87
CA THR A 331 0.04 8.15 13.00
C THR A 331 0.84 6.87 13.13
N ILE A 332 0.89 6.09 12.05
CA ILE A 332 2.02 5.17 11.79
C ILE A 332 3.21 6.01 11.31
N THR A 333 3.04 7.30 11.25
CA THR A 333 4.08 8.30 11.11
C THR A 333 4.83 8.43 12.43
N PRO A 334 6.13 8.59 12.42
CA PRO A 334 6.94 8.61 13.63
C PRO A 334 6.52 9.75 14.56
N LEU A 335 6.37 9.41 15.86
CA LEU A 335 6.56 10.35 16.93
C LEU A 335 8.04 10.51 17.15
#